data_728470cb1f3dc04a5bf6597cab67ffdd
#
_entry.id   728470cb1f3dc04a5bf6597cab67ffdd
#
_cell.length_a   1.000
_cell.length_b   1.000
_cell.length_c   1.000
_cell.angle_alpha   90.00
_cell.angle_beta   90.00
_cell.angle_gamma   90.00
#
_symmetry.space_group_name_H-M   'P 1'
#
loop_
_entity.id
_entity.type
_entity.pdbx_description
1 polymer ?
#
loop_
_entity_poly.entity_id
_entity_poly.type
_entity_poly.pdbx_seq_one_letter_code
_entity_poly.pdbx_strand_id
1 'polypeptide(L)'
;CRHFDFMSSMAVDGIVNYGIGDWCAPFDGPAISVNMSTFKAPVALTDTACYYRSARMLSKMSRVLGLDDPYLARSEEIRAALLRNFVDADTGEVAGACQTSDGCVAFHHLLKPQEEARLMERLAERIAQNGWHIDYGILGSKYVLNMLGEYGRTDVIYKMLTREDYPG
;
A
#
# COMPACT_ATOMS: atom_id res chain seq x y z
N CYS A 1 -4.38 14.20 -18.27
CA CYS A 1 -3.20 13.33 -18.58
C CYS A 1 -3.71 11.95 -18.99
N ARG A 2 -3.32 11.46 -20.19
CA ARG A 2 -3.85 10.21 -20.78
C ARG A 2 -3.86 9.02 -19.83
N HIS A 3 -2.79 8.81 -19.08
CA HIS A 3 -2.73 7.71 -18.10
C HIS A 3 -3.77 7.89 -16.98
N PHE A 4 -3.87 9.09 -16.43
CA PHE A 4 -4.84 9.37 -15.38
C PHE A 4 -6.29 9.26 -15.89
N ASP A 5 -6.55 9.72 -17.13
CA ASP A 5 -7.87 9.63 -17.75
C ASP A 5 -8.28 8.16 -17.96
N PHE A 6 -7.31 7.32 -18.39
CA PHE A 6 -7.51 5.87 -18.47
C PHE A 6 -7.84 5.27 -17.10
N MET A 7 -7.05 5.56 -16.06
CA MET A 7 -7.33 5.06 -14.70
C MET A 7 -8.72 5.52 -14.23
N SER A 8 -9.08 6.77 -14.52
CA SER A 8 -10.41 7.30 -14.19
C SER A 8 -11.55 6.57 -14.92
N SER A 9 -11.34 6.16 -16.17
CA SER A 9 -12.34 5.40 -16.94
C SER A 9 -12.52 3.97 -16.45
N MET A 10 -11.51 3.39 -15.77
CA MET A 10 -11.55 2.05 -15.19
C MET A 10 -12.08 2.04 -13.75
N ALA A 11 -12.21 3.21 -13.12
CA ALA A 11 -12.65 3.31 -11.75
C ALA A 11 -14.17 3.12 -11.63
N VAL A 12 -14.59 2.27 -10.71
CA VAL A 12 -15.98 2.12 -10.28
C VAL A 12 -16.09 2.63 -8.85
N ASP A 13 -16.95 3.61 -8.60
CA ASP A 13 -17.12 4.27 -7.30
C ASP A 13 -15.79 4.77 -6.68
N GLY A 14 -14.87 5.20 -7.54
CA GLY A 14 -13.55 5.68 -7.14
C GLY A 14 -12.49 4.59 -6.91
N ILE A 15 -12.85 3.33 -7.08
CA ILE A 15 -11.97 2.16 -6.89
C ILE A 15 -11.52 1.63 -8.25
N VAL A 16 -10.21 1.42 -8.38
CA VAL A 16 -9.57 0.78 -9.53
C VAL A 16 -9.15 -0.64 -9.15
N ASN A 17 -9.48 -1.61 -10.00
CA ASN A 17 -9.11 -3.02 -9.82
C ASN A 17 -8.72 -3.63 -11.17
N TYR A 18 -7.57 -3.19 -11.69
CA TYR A 18 -7.14 -3.52 -13.05
C TYR A 18 -5.70 -4.03 -13.14
N GLY A 19 -4.84 -3.69 -12.19
CA GLY A 19 -3.42 -4.02 -12.20
C GLY A 19 -3.09 -5.43 -11.73
N ILE A 20 -1.82 -5.64 -11.45
CA ILE A 20 -1.27 -6.95 -11.04
C ILE A 20 -1.06 -7.07 -9.52
N GLY A 21 -1.42 -6.04 -8.75
CA GLY A 21 -1.29 -6.06 -7.29
C GLY A 21 0.15 -6.20 -6.78
N ASP A 22 0.29 -6.78 -5.59
CA ASP A 22 1.57 -7.05 -4.95
C ASP A 22 2.17 -8.39 -5.42
N TRP A 23 2.65 -8.39 -6.64
CA TRP A 23 3.16 -9.57 -7.33
C TRP A 23 4.42 -10.16 -6.67
N CYS A 24 4.60 -11.48 -6.76
CA CYS A 24 5.73 -12.23 -6.20
C CYS A 24 5.83 -12.21 -4.66
N ALA A 25 4.71 -12.13 -3.95
CA ALA A 25 4.74 -12.35 -2.50
C ALA A 25 5.16 -13.81 -2.18
N PRO A 26 5.90 -14.04 -1.08
CA PRO A 26 6.20 -15.40 -0.62
C PRO A 26 4.91 -16.17 -0.34
N PHE A 27 4.94 -17.48 -0.56
CA PHE A 27 3.79 -18.36 -0.30
C PHE A 27 4.18 -19.57 0.51
N ASP A 28 3.21 -20.08 1.26
CA ASP A 28 3.34 -21.26 2.07
C ASP A 28 3.22 -22.50 1.17
N GLY A 29 4.35 -23.09 0.75
CA GLY A 29 4.36 -24.28 -0.08
C GLY A 29 5.71 -24.58 -0.73
N PRO A 30 5.90 -25.76 -1.34
CA PRO A 30 7.15 -26.07 -2.01
C PRO A 30 7.40 -25.10 -3.16
N ALA A 31 8.62 -24.59 -3.25
CA ALA A 31 9.08 -23.51 -4.14
C ALA A 31 8.82 -23.69 -5.65
N ILE A 32 8.16 -24.76 -6.07
CA ILE A 32 7.94 -25.14 -7.47
C ILE A 32 6.57 -24.69 -7.99
N SER A 33 5.63 -24.33 -7.14
CA SER A 33 4.33 -23.80 -7.59
C SER A 33 4.23 -22.30 -7.39
N VAL A 34 4.83 -21.53 -8.30
CA VAL A 34 4.63 -20.07 -8.36
C VAL A 34 3.17 -19.81 -8.76
N ASN A 35 2.26 -19.97 -7.81
CA ASN A 35 0.91 -19.46 -8.04
C ASN A 35 0.93 -17.94 -7.86
N MET A 36 1.23 -17.25 -8.96
CA MET A 36 1.32 -15.79 -9.01
C MET A 36 -0.02 -15.07 -8.72
N SER A 37 -1.07 -15.82 -8.42
CA SER A 37 -2.41 -15.28 -8.13
C SER A 37 -2.73 -15.16 -6.63
N THR A 38 -1.85 -15.56 -5.74
CA THR A 38 -2.06 -15.41 -4.29
C THR A 38 -1.57 -14.07 -3.78
N PHE A 39 -2.36 -13.04 -4.01
CA PHE A 39 -2.12 -11.74 -3.41
C PHE A 39 -2.72 -11.71 -2.00
N LYS A 40 -1.91 -11.47 -0.98
CA LYS A 40 -2.42 -11.23 0.38
C LYS A 40 -3.10 -9.86 0.45
N ALA A 41 -2.48 -8.84 -0.14
CA ALA A 41 -3.09 -7.51 -0.27
C ALA A 41 -4.13 -7.50 -1.40
N PRO A 42 -5.32 -6.92 -1.19
CA PRO A 42 -6.30 -6.74 -2.26
C PRO A 42 -5.71 -5.92 -3.42
N VAL A 43 -5.82 -6.42 -4.65
CA VAL A 43 -5.36 -5.71 -5.86
C VAL A 43 -6.00 -4.32 -5.94
N ALA A 44 -7.29 -4.24 -5.66
CA ALA A 44 -8.03 -2.98 -5.67
C ALA A 44 -7.48 -1.94 -4.67
N LEU A 45 -6.92 -2.36 -3.54
CA LEU A 45 -6.27 -1.45 -2.58
C LEU A 45 -5.02 -0.82 -3.20
N THR A 46 -4.10 -1.64 -3.71
CA THR A 46 -2.82 -1.18 -4.25
C THR A 46 -2.99 -0.36 -5.52
N ASP A 47 -3.89 -0.76 -6.40
CA ASP A 47 -4.18 -0.05 -7.65
C ASP A 47 -4.83 1.32 -7.38
N THR A 48 -5.80 1.36 -6.45
CA THR A 48 -6.47 2.62 -6.08
C THR A 48 -5.49 3.57 -5.37
N ALA A 49 -4.56 3.04 -4.56
CA ALA A 49 -3.51 3.85 -3.96
C ALA A 49 -2.56 4.45 -5.00
N CYS A 50 -2.22 3.72 -6.06
CA CYS A 50 -1.47 4.24 -7.21
C CYS A 50 -2.27 5.31 -7.97
N TYR A 51 -3.57 5.11 -8.14
CA TYR A 51 -4.47 6.09 -8.75
C TYR A 51 -4.54 7.39 -7.92
N TYR A 52 -4.71 7.28 -6.60
CA TYR A 52 -4.62 8.41 -5.68
C TYR A 52 -3.30 9.17 -5.81
N ARG A 53 -2.16 8.44 -5.78
CA ARG A 53 -0.83 9.05 -5.91
C ARG A 53 -0.68 9.80 -7.24
N SER A 54 -1.20 9.24 -8.34
CA SER A 54 -1.17 9.88 -9.65
C SER A 54 -1.92 11.21 -9.63
N ALA A 55 -3.10 11.28 -9.00
CA ALA A 55 -3.84 12.52 -8.81
C ALA A 55 -3.04 13.55 -7.99
N ARG A 56 -2.44 13.13 -6.86
CA ARG A 56 -1.60 13.99 -6.02
C ARG A 56 -0.38 14.55 -6.76
N MET A 57 0.27 13.73 -7.58
CA MET A 57 1.40 14.17 -8.39
C MET A 57 0.98 15.17 -9.45
N LEU A 58 -0.12 14.91 -10.17
CA LEU A 58 -0.66 15.85 -11.16
C LEU A 58 -1.07 17.17 -10.53
N SER A 59 -1.69 17.15 -9.35
CA SER A 59 -2.00 18.36 -8.58
C SER A 59 -0.73 19.17 -8.27
N LYS A 60 0.34 18.53 -7.81
CA LYS A 60 1.63 19.21 -7.57
C LYS A 60 2.20 19.82 -8.86
N MET A 61 2.15 19.08 -9.96
CA MET A 61 2.63 19.57 -11.27
C MET A 61 1.80 20.75 -11.76
N SER A 62 0.47 20.68 -11.70
CA SER A 62 -0.42 21.78 -12.10
C SER A 62 -0.08 23.06 -11.34
N ARG A 63 0.09 22.97 -10.03
CA ARG A 63 0.45 24.15 -9.21
C ARG A 63 1.81 24.73 -9.55
N VAL A 64 2.81 23.91 -9.80
CA VAL A 64 4.17 24.39 -10.19
C VAL A 64 4.12 25.09 -11.55
N LEU A 65 3.29 24.60 -12.45
CA LEU A 65 3.12 25.15 -13.82
C LEU A 65 2.12 26.29 -13.90
N GLY A 66 1.46 26.67 -12.81
CA GLY A 66 0.42 27.72 -12.81
C GLY A 66 -0.82 27.34 -13.62
N LEU A 67 -1.12 26.04 -13.72
CA LEU A 67 -2.30 25.52 -14.43
C LEU A 67 -3.45 25.26 -13.45
N ASP A 68 -4.67 25.15 -14.01
CA ASP A 68 -5.84 24.70 -13.25
C ASP A 68 -5.58 23.34 -12.61
N ASP A 69 -5.98 23.17 -11.35
CA ASP A 69 -5.76 21.97 -10.56
C ASP A 69 -7.07 21.25 -10.17
N PRO A 70 -7.66 20.48 -11.09
CA PRO A 70 -8.82 19.64 -10.77
C PRO A 70 -8.41 18.37 -9.99
N TYR A 71 -7.11 18.06 -9.94
CA TYR A 71 -6.60 16.79 -9.42
C TYR A 71 -6.59 16.74 -7.90
N LEU A 72 -6.50 17.90 -7.22
CA LEU A 72 -6.53 17.95 -5.76
C LEU A 72 -7.86 17.43 -5.23
N ALA A 73 -8.97 18.01 -5.67
CA ALA A 73 -10.31 17.55 -5.27
C ALA A 73 -10.52 16.07 -5.62
N ARG A 74 -10.12 15.67 -6.83
CA ARG A 74 -10.21 14.28 -7.25
C ARG A 74 -9.38 13.33 -6.36
N SER A 75 -8.21 13.74 -5.92
CA SER A 75 -7.41 12.93 -5.00
C SER A 75 -8.11 12.68 -3.65
N GLU A 76 -8.79 13.68 -3.11
CA GLU A 76 -9.53 13.52 -1.85
C GLU A 76 -10.76 12.60 -2.01
N GLU A 77 -11.45 12.64 -3.16
CA GLU A 77 -12.53 11.70 -3.48
C GLU A 77 -12.01 10.25 -3.52
N ILE A 78 -10.87 10.03 -4.21
CA ILE A 78 -10.24 8.71 -4.30
C ILE A 78 -9.79 8.25 -2.91
N ARG A 79 -9.17 9.13 -2.12
CA ARG A 79 -8.77 8.83 -0.74
C ARG A 79 -9.97 8.42 0.11
N ALA A 80 -11.07 9.16 0.05
CA ALA A 80 -12.28 8.84 0.80
C ALA A 80 -12.87 7.49 0.39
N ALA A 81 -12.90 7.18 -0.92
CA ALA A 81 -13.33 5.87 -1.42
C ALA A 81 -12.42 4.75 -0.92
N LEU A 82 -11.11 4.96 -0.94
CA LEU A 82 -10.11 4.00 -0.49
C LEU A 82 -10.27 3.69 1.01
N LEU A 83 -10.34 4.71 1.85
CA LEU A 83 -10.51 4.51 3.29
C LEU A 83 -11.84 3.79 3.60
N ARG A 84 -12.94 4.19 2.97
CA ARG A 84 -14.25 3.57 3.18
C ARG A 84 -14.30 2.10 2.79
N ASN A 85 -13.55 1.68 1.76
CA ASN A 85 -13.61 0.31 1.26
C ASN A 85 -12.56 -0.61 1.88
N PHE A 86 -11.44 -0.08 2.38
CA PHE A 86 -10.30 -0.91 2.76
C PHE A 86 -9.78 -0.67 4.19
N VAL A 87 -10.31 0.30 4.92
CA VAL A 87 -9.91 0.55 6.31
C VAL A 87 -11.14 0.48 7.20
N ASP A 88 -11.09 -0.41 8.16
CA ASP A 88 -12.14 -0.51 9.18
C ASP A 88 -12.13 0.75 10.05
N ALA A 89 -13.28 1.43 10.15
CA ALA A 89 -13.39 2.71 10.82
C ALA A 89 -13.24 2.62 12.36
N ASP A 90 -13.58 1.47 12.93
CA ASP A 90 -13.57 1.27 14.39
C ASP A 90 -12.21 0.77 14.87
N THR A 91 -11.62 -0.19 14.15
CA THR A 91 -10.37 -0.84 14.53
C THR A 91 -9.16 -0.23 13.84
N GLY A 92 -9.36 0.44 12.69
CA GLY A 92 -8.30 0.91 11.81
C GLY A 92 -7.58 -0.21 11.08
N GLU A 93 -8.10 -1.45 11.08
CA GLU A 93 -7.50 -2.56 10.37
C GLU A 93 -7.64 -2.38 8.86
N VAL A 94 -6.57 -2.75 8.12
CA VAL A 94 -6.55 -2.65 6.67
C VAL A 94 -6.91 -3.99 6.04
N ALA A 95 -7.76 -3.95 5.03
CA ALA A 95 -8.20 -5.14 4.29
C ALA A 95 -7.01 -5.96 3.78
N GLY A 96 -7.12 -7.29 3.89
CA GLY A 96 -6.05 -8.24 3.60
C GLY A 96 -5.15 -8.55 4.80
N ALA A 97 -5.16 -7.72 5.86
CA ALA A 97 -4.45 -7.94 7.12
C ALA A 97 -3.02 -8.47 6.92
N CYS A 98 -2.23 -7.85 6.05
CA CYS A 98 -0.87 -8.24 5.67
C CYS A 98 0.09 -7.04 5.63
N GLN A 99 1.37 -7.31 5.57
CA GLN A 99 2.41 -6.28 5.59
C GLN A 99 2.26 -5.29 4.42
N THR A 100 1.93 -5.77 3.22
CA THR A 100 1.71 -4.89 2.06
C THR A 100 0.51 -3.97 2.22
N SER A 101 -0.60 -4.46 2.77
CA SER A 101 -1.79 -3.65 2.99
C SER A 101 -1.53 -2.50 3.96
N ASP A 102 -0.93 -2.80 5.11
CA ASP A 102 -0.56 -1.80 6.12
C ASP A 102 0.48 -0.82 5.55
N GLY A 103 1.53 -1.35 4.90
CA GLY A 103 2.57 -0.55 4.25
C GLY A 103 2.03 0.34 3.13
N CYS A 104 1.06 -0.12 2.34
CA CYS A 104 0.43 0.65 1.26
C CYS A 104 -0.31 1.88 1.79
N VAL A 105 -1.13 1.69 2.82
CA VAL A 105 -1.92 2.77 3.43
C VAL A 105 -0.99 3.83 4.04
N ALA A 106 0.06 3.39 4.75
CA ALA A 106 1.07 4.29 5.33
C ALA A 106 1.87 5.02 4.24
N PHE A 107 2.44 4.30 3.26
CA PHE A 107 3.30 4.87 2.21
C PHE A 107 2.62 5.95 1.36
N HIS A 108 1.32 5.86 1.21
CA HIS A 108 0.54 6.85 0.49
C HIS A 108 -0.03 7.95 1.42
N HIS A 109 0.29 7.92 2.72
CA HIS A 109 -0.18 8.85 3.76
C HIS A 109 -1.69 9.05 3.71
N LEU A 110 -2.43 7.93 3.71
CA LEU A 110 -3.88 7.95 3.57
C LEU A 110 -4.59 8.26 4.89
N LEU A 111 -3.92 8.05 6.01
CA LEU A 111 -4.46 8.29 7.36
C LEU A 111 -3.97 9.64 7.93
N LYS A 112 -4.55 10.04 9.04
CA LYS A 112 -4.02 11.14 9.85
C LYS A 112 -2.75 10.68 10.58
N PRO A 113 -1.83 11.60 10.95
CA PRO A 113 -0.55 11.21 11.55
C PRO A 113 -0.66 10.27 12.76
N GLN A 114 -1.65 10.47 13.65
CA GLN A 114 -1.83 9.63 14.82
C GLN A 114 -2.36 8.22 14.47
N GLU A 115 -3.21 8.13 13.46
CA GLU A 115 -3.74 6.85 12.96
C GLU A 115 -2.66 6.09 12.22
N GLU A 116 -1.85 6.79 11.42
CA GLU A 116 -0.72 6.21 10.70
C GLU A 116 0.35 5.69 11.65
N ALA A 117 0.66 6.42 12.72
CA ALA A 117 1.60 5.95 13.75
C ALA A 117 1.12 4.65 14.40
N ARG A 118 -0.18 4.53 14.73
CA ARG A 118 -0.77 3.28 15.26
C ARG A 118 -0.72 2.14 14.24
N LEU A 119 -0.94 2.45 12.96
CA LEU A 119 -0.82 1.47 11.89
C LEU A 119 0.62 0.96 11.80
N MET A 120 1.62 1.81 11.95
CA MET A 120 3.03 1.41 11.91
C MET A 120 3.44 0.55 13.10
N GLU A 121 2.92 0.80 14.30
CA GLU A 121 3.13 -0.10 15.44
C GLU A 121 2.49 -1.48 15.17
N ARG A 122 1.27 -1.51 14.66
CA ARG A 122 0.61 -2.77 14.28
C ARG A 122 1.36 -3.52 13.19
N LEU A 123 1.88 -2.81 12.17
CA LEU A 123 2.73 -3.41 11.15
C LEU A 123 3.96 -4.09 11.76
N ALA A 124 4.64 -3.42 12.68
CA ALA A 124 5.80 -3.97 13.37
C ALA A 124 5.44 -5.20 14.22
N GLU A 125 4.31 -5.18 14.92
CA GLU A 125 3.78 -6.32 15.66
C GLU A 125 3.43 -7.49 14.73
N ARG A 126 2.78 -7.24 13.60
CA ARG A 126 2.45 -8.24 12.58
C ARG A 126 3.71 -8.92 12.04
N ILE A 127 4.75 -8.15 11.76
CA ILE A 127 6.06 -8.67 11.32
C ILE A 127 6.68 -9.55 12.41
N ALA A 128 6.64 -9.12 13.68
CA ALA A 128 7.16 -9.89 14.80
C ALA A 128 6.39 -11.20 15.01
N GLN A 129 5.05 -11.16 14.92
CA GLN A 129 4.18 -12.35 15.01
C GLN A 129 4.43 -13.33 13.86
N ASN A 130 4.83 -12.84 12.69
CA ASN A 130 5.24 -13.65 11.54
C ASN A 130 6.72 -14.13 11.66
N GLY A 131 7.33 -14.06 12.82
CA GLY A 131 8.70 -14.50 13.03
C GLY A 131 9.75 -13.65 12.32
N TRP A 132 9.46 -12.39 12.04
CA TRP A 132 10.31 -11.44 11.28
C TRP A 132 10.47 -11.79 9.80
N HIS A 133 9.63 -12.69 9.27
CA HIS A 133 9.63 -13.03 7.87
C HIS A 133 8.89 -11.98 7.03
N ILE A 134 9.35 -11.81 5.79
CA ILE A 134 8.63 -11.03 4.79
C ILE A 134 7.37 -11.79 4.34
N ASP A 135 6.27 -11.07 4.11
CA ASP A 135 5.07 -11.64 3.50
C ASP A 135 4.58 -10.81 2.30
N TYR A 136 5.43 -9.92 1.83
CA TYR A 136 5.13 -8.98 0.76
C TYR A 136 5.82 -9.36 -0.56
N GLY A 137 5.26 -8.84 -1.67
CA GLY A 137 5.82 -8.91 -3.00
C GLY A 137 6.56 -7.63 -3.40
N ILE A 138 6.55 -7.34 -4.70
CA ILE A 138 7.29 -6.21 -5.29
C ILE A 138 6.82 -4.85 -4.74
N LEU A 139 5.50 -4.65 -4.59
CA LEU A 139 4.98 -3.38 -4.06
C LEU A 139 5.25 -3.25 -2.57
N GLY A 140 5.00 -4.30 -1.81
CA GLY A 140 5.19 -4.31 -0.38
C GLY A 140 6.65 -4.10 0.01
N SER A 141 7.62 -4.62 -0.76
CA SER A 141 9.05 -4.38 -0.51
C SER A 141 9.39 -2.90 -0.48
N LYS A 142 8.78 -2.12 -1.37
CA LYS A 142 8.93 -0.66 -1.38
C LYS A 142 8.18 -0.01 -0.22
N TYR A 143 6.93 -0.41 0.03
CA TYR A 143 6.08 0.27 1.01
C TYR A 143 6.55 0.01 2.43
N VAL A 144 6.72 -1.25 2.80
CA VAL A 144 7.03 -1.68 4.16
C VAL A 144 8.38 -1.13 4.63
N LEU A 145 9.44 -1.37 3.84
CA LEU A 145 10.78 -0.96 4.25
C LEU A 145 10.95 0.55 4.34
N ASN A 146 10.37 1.32 3.39
CA ASN A 146 10.43 2.78 3.46
C ASN A 146 9.70 3.31 4.69
N MET A 147 8.49 2.80 4.96
CA MET A 147 7.71 3.31 6.09
C MET A 147 8.29 2.90 7.44
N LEU A 148 8.80 1.68 7.59
CA LEU A 148 9.55 1.29 8.79
C LEU A 148 10.76 2.22 9.02
N GLY A 149 11.49 2.57 7.95
CA GLY A 149 12.60 3.52 8.02
C GLY A 149 12.16 4.92 8.42
N GLU A 150 11.09 5.44 7.84
CA GLU A 150 10.54 6.77 8.14
C GLU A 150 10.05 6.88 9.59
N TYR A 151 9.51 5.81 10.14
CA TYR A 151 9.06 5.73 11.53
C TYR A 151 10.15 5.27 12.51
N GLY A 152 11.42 5.22 12.06
CA GLY A 152 12.57 4.91 12.92
C GLY A 152 12.64 3.43 13.37
N ARG A 153 11.88 2.53 12.72
CA ARG A 153 11.84 1.10 13.06
C ARG A 153 12.91 0.30 12.33
N THR A 154 14.12 0.81 12.31
CA THR A 154 15.29 0.14 11.71
C THR A 154 15.66 -1.17 12.41
N ASP A 155 15.29 -1.32 13.69
CA ASP A 155 15.37 -2.56 14.42
C ASP A 155 14.56 -3.70 13.79
N VAL A 156 13.36 -3.39 13.32
CA VAL A 156 12.48 -4.33 12.61
C VAL A 156 13.07 -4.69 11.25
N ILE A 157 13.49 -3.68 10.48
CA ILE A 157 14.14 -3.87 9.17
C ILE A 157 15.36 -4.79 9.30
N TYR A 158 16.22 -4.53 10.29
CA TYR A 158 17.43 -5.33 10.51
C TYR A 158 17.09 -6.81 10.78
N LYS A 159 16.12 -7.06 11.65
CA LYS A 159 15.68 -8.43 11.97
C LYS A 159 15.10 -9.15 10.75
N MET A 160 14.35 -8.45 9.90
CA MET A 160 13.81 -9.02 8.67
C MET A 160 14.91 -9.37 7.66
N LEU A 161 15.83 -8.45 7.40
CA LEU A 161 16.86 -8.61 6.36
C LEU A 161 18.04 -9.49 6.77
N THR A 162 18.15 -9.88 8.05
CA THR A 162 19.18 -10.80 8.55
C THR A 162 18.66 -12.20 8.78
N ARG A 163 17.44 -12.51 8.35
CA ARG A 163 16.94 -13.90 8.37
C ARG A 163 17.71 -14.74 7.34
N GLU A 164 18.07 -15.97 7.76
CA GLU A 164 18.78 -16.95 6.91
C GLU A 164 17.84 -18.06 6.40
N ASP A 165 16.62 -18.12 6.93
CA ASP A 165 15.59 -19.06 6.53
C ASP A 165 14.54 -18.39 5.63
N TYR A 166 13.84 -19.16 4.81
CA TYR A 166 12.81 -18.66 3.90
C TYR A 166 11.51 -18.32 4.64
N PRO A 167 10.84 -17.22 4.29
CA PRO A 167 11.26 -16.11 3.43
C PRO A 167 11.98 -15.02 4.23
N GLY A 168 13.30 -14.83 3.97
CA GLY A 168 14.18 -13.84 4.60
C GLY A 168 14.95 -13.02 3.58
#